data_0d1a887667819ce4087a5ee3d69d51eb
#
_entry.id   0d1a887667819ce4087a5ee3d69d51eb
#
_cell.length_a   1.000
_cell.length_b   1.000
_cell.length_c   1.000
_cell.angle_alpha   90.00
_cell.angle_beta   90.00
_cell.angle_gamma   90.00
#
_symmetry.space_group_name_H-M   'P 1'
#
loop_
_entity.id
_entity.type
_entity.pdbx_description
1 polymer ?
#
loop_
_entity_poly.entity_id
_entity_poly.type
_entity_poly.pdbx_seq_one_letter_code
_entity_poly.pdbx_strand_id
1 'polypeptide(L)'
;MKQLLILMLFVSVLMIGCKSQEMAAVVEPPPAEEPIADPIPVPEPAEILVVEERFTFERQEDKVSHDENTYFVITGSFSYRENAERFMVTLERQGFSPVILISETGFHRVSVDSYDIEAPARGRIQQIRSNHPEYHDTWLLIRKP
;
A
#
# COMPACT_ATOMS: atom_id res chain seq x y z
N MET A 1 11.12 -61.74 -11.48
CA MET A 1 12.45 -61.96 -10.91
C MET A 1 13.38 -60.74 -10.99
N LYS A 2 13.27 -59.88 -12.02
CA LYS A 2 14.11 -58.64 -12.08
C LYS A 2 13.77 -57.57 -11.08
N GLN A 3 12.54 -57.47 -10.64
CA GLN A 3 12.09 -56.46 -9.64
C GLN A 3 12.61 -56.77 -8.21
N LEU A 4 12.79 -58.07 -7.88
CA LEU A 4 13.24 -58.49 -6.55
C LEU A 4 14.72 -58.19 -6.34
N LEU A 5 15.52 -58.20 -7.41
CA LEU A 5 16.97 -57.97 -7.40
C LEU A 5 17.31 -56.49 -7.18
N ILE A 6 16.45 -55.57 -7.66
CA ILE A 6 16.60 -54.12 -7.49
C ILE A 6 16.26 -53.71 -6.05
N LEU A 7 15.28 -54.35 -5.39
CA LEU A 7 14.93 -54.09 -4.02
C LEU A 7 16.04 -54.52 -3.03
N MET A 8 16.75 -55.62 -3.32
CA MET A 8 17.84 -56.09 -2.48
C MET A 8 19.09 -55.21 -2.59
N LEU A 9 19.30 -54.52 -3.70
CA LEU A 9 20.43 -53.61 -3.88
C LEU A 9 20.28 -52.29 -3.12
N PHE A 10 19.02 -51.84 -2.89
CA PHE A 10 18.74 -50.59 -2.17
C PHE A 10 18.85 -50.70 -0.65
N VAL A 11 18.74 -51.91 -0.08
CA VAL A 11 18.86 -52.13 1.36
C VAL A 11 20.31 -52.22 1.83
N SER A 12 21.26 -52.51 0.94
CA SER A 12 22.69 -52.67 1.28
C SER A 12 23.46 -51.37 1.47
N VAL A 13 22.91 -50.20 1.15
CA VAL A 13 23.63 -48.90 1.21
C VAL A 13 23.44 -48.14 2.53
N LEU A 14 22.57 -48.63 3.42
CA LEU A 14 22.15 -47.89 4.65
C LEU A 14 22.93 -48.30 5.93
N MET A 15 23.99 -49.10 5.84
CA MET A 15 24.73 -49.57 6.97
C MET A 15 26.23 -49.24 6.95
N ILE A 16 26.58 -47.96 6.69
CA ILE A 16 27.97 -47.52 6.87
C ILE A 16 28.02 -46.23 7.66
N GLY A 17 28.44 -46.36 8.92
CA GLY A 17 29.26 -45.40 9.58
C GLY A 17 28.68 -44.56 10.71
N CYS A 18 28.33 -45.19 11.85
CA CYS A 18 28.52 -44.51 13.14
C CYS A 18 29.99 -44.64 13.55
N LYS A 19 30.77 -43.60 13.33
CA LYS A 19 32.10 -43.47 13.94
C LYS A 19 31.96 -42.46 15.09
N SER A 20 31.91 -42.97 16.33
CA SER A 20 32.08 -42.20 17.52
C SER A 20 33.42 -41.46 17.48
N GLN A 21 33.39 -40.14 17.49
CA GLN A 21 34.55 -39.34 17.81
C GLN A 21 34.47 -38.92 19.27
N GLU A 22 35.49 -39.31 19.98
CA GLU A 22 35.83 -39.03 21.36
C GLU A 22 35.83 -37.50 21.62
N MET A 23 35.11 -37.10 22.68
CA MET A 23 35.02 -35.71 23.10
C MET A 23 36.38 -35.24 23.65
N ALA A 24 37.14 -34.50 22.87
CA ALA A 24 38.08 -33.53 23.45
C ALA A 24 37.28 -32.31 23.91
N ALA A 25 37.34 -31.99 25.18
CA ALA A 25 36.74 -30.77 25.74
C ALA A 25 37.42 -29.55 25.13
N VAL A 26 36.84 -29.02 24.06
CA VAL A 26 37.16 -27.68 23.60
C VAL A 26 36.31 -26.72 24.43
N VAL A 27 36.99 -25.92 25.23
CA VAL A 27 36.40 -24.76 25.90
C VAL A 27 35.89 -23.85 24.79
N GLU A 28 34.58 -23.81 24.60
CA GLU A 28 33.94 -22.84 23.70
C GLU A 28 34.28 -21.42 24.19
N PRO A 29 34.85 -20.56 23.36
CA PRO A 29 34.91 -19.16 23.67
C PRO A 29 33.48 -18.64 23.83
N PRO A 30 33.20 -17.65 24.74
CA PRO A 30 31.86 -17.10 24.90
C PRO A 30 31.34 -16.64 23.53
N PRO A 31 30.04 -16.86 23.22
CA PRO A 31 29.47 -16.43 21.96
C PRO A 31 29.79 -14.95 21.77
N ALA A 32 30.49 -14.64 20.66
CA ALA A 32 30.67 -13.28 20.24
C ALA A 32 29.27 -12.68 20.10
N GLU A 33 28.98 -11.63 20.88
CA GLU A 33 27.76 -10.85 20.69
C GLU A 33 27.73 -10.46 19.22
N GLU A 34 26.79 -11.02 18.47
CA GLU A 34 26.51 -10.57 17.09
C GLU A 34 26.23 -9.07 17.19
N PRO A 35 26.88 -8.22 16.40
CA PRO A 35 26.59 -6.81 16.41
C PRO A 35 25.08 -6.67 16.13
N ILE A 36 24.37 -6.07 17.10
CA ILE A 36 22.96 -5.71 16.93
C ILE A 36 22.92 -4.87 15.66
N ALA A 37 22.42 -5.46 14.56
CA ALA A 37 22.25 -4.72 13.33
C ALA A 37 21.38 -3.51 13.66
N ASP A 38 21.90 -2.32 13.38
CA ASP A 38 21.11 -1.09 13.51
C ASP A 38 19.75 -1.33 12.87
N PRO A 39 18.65 -0.95 13.54
CA PRO A 39 17.31 -1.16 12.99
C PRO A 39 17.29 -0.48 11.61
N ILE A 40 17.01 -1.28 10.56
CA ILE A 40 16.84 -0.77 9.20
C ILE A 40 15.80 0.35 9.31
N PRO A 41 16.13 1.60 8.92
CA PRO A 41 15.17 2.69 9.00
C PRO A 41 13.93 2.30 8.22
N VAL A 42 12.82 2.12 8.93
CA VAL A 42 11.51 1.95 8.30
C VAL A 42 11.25 3.26 7.56
N PRO A 43 11.05 3.25 6.24
CA PRO A 43 10.79 4.47 5.51
C PRO A 43 9.56 5.16 6.12
N GLU A 44 9.76 6.37 6.63
CA GLU A 44 8.65 7.18 7.12
C GLU A 44 7.61 7.31 5.99
N PRO A 45 6.29 7.13 6.29
CA PRO A 45 5.25 7.33 5.29
C PRO A 45 5.41 8.72 4.67
N ALA A 46 5.49 8.81 3.36
CA ALA A 46 5.65 10.08 2.66
C ALA A 46 4.58 11.08 3.13
N GLU A 47 5.01 12.28 3.49
CA GLU A 47 4.14 13.34 3.99
C GLU A 47 2.93 13.54 3.06
N ILE A 48 1.74 13.68 3.65
CA ILE A 48 0.52 13.91 2.89
C ILE A 48 0.39 15.41 2.62
N LEU A 49 0.42 15.80 1.34
CA LEU A 49 0.10 17.17 0.94
C LEU A 49 -1.33 17.50 1.38
N VAL A 50 -1.49 18.66 2.02
CA VAL A 50 -2.79 19.18 2.46
C VAL A 50 -3.03 20.53 1.79
N VAL A 51 -4.18 20.68 1.15
CA VAL A 51 -4.60 21.93 0.51
C VAL A 51 -5.98 22.32 1.03
N GLU A 52 -6.17 23.59 1.39
CA GLU A 52 -7.46 24.15 1.75
C GLU A 52 -7.96 25.03 0.63
N GLU A 53 -9.09 24.69 0.01
CA GLU A 53 -9.71 25.53 -1.03
C GLU A 53 -11.23 25.44 -1.01
N ARG A 54 -11.89 26.44 -1.64
CA ARG A 54 -13.30 26.35 -1.99
C ARG A 54 -13.48 25.64 -3.30
N PHE A 55 -14.55 24.88 -3.40
CA PHE A 55 -14.91 24.18 -4.62
C PHE A 55 -16.43 24.00 -4.72
N THR A 56 -16.88 23.65 -5.91
CA THR A 56 -18.25 23.20 -6.16
C THR A 56 -18.22 21.78 -6.72
N PHE A 57 -19.26 21.02 -6.51
CA PHE A 57 -19.43 19.73 -7.18
C PHE A 57 -19.82 19.94 -8.64
N GLU A 58 -19.25 19.17 -9.53
CA GLU A 58 -19.63 19.22 -10.94
C GLU A 58 -21.05 18.74 -11.15
N ARG A 59 -21.46 17.66 -10.45
CA ARG A 59 -22.80 17.12 -10.52
C ARG A 59 -23.56 17.37 -9.23
N GLN A 60 -24.84 17.71 -9.35
CA GLN A 60 -25.67 18.02 -8.19
C GLN A 60 -25.95 16.78 -7.30
N GLU A 61 -26.02 15.58 -7.90
CA GLU A 61 -26.15 14.35 -7.17
C GLU A 61 -24.96 14.05 -6.26
N ASP A 62 -23.74 14.37 -6.70
CA ASP A 62 -22.53 14.21 -5.89
C ASP A 62 -22.55 15.12 -4.68
N LYS A 63 -23.08 16.35 -4.84
CA LYS A 63 -23.28 17.29 -3.73
C LYS A 63 -24.15 16.70 -2.64
N VAL A 64 -25.30 16.14 -2.99
CA VAL A 64 -26.24 15.57 -2.02
C VAL A 64 -25.58 14.48 -1.15
N SER A 65 -24.70 13.69 -1.74
CA SER A 65 -24.03 12.57 -1.06
C SER A 65 -22.84 13.00 -0.20
N HIS A 66 -22.23 14.16 -0.47
CA HIS A 66 -20.96 14.57 0.13
C HIS A 66 -20.98 15.97 0.77
N ASP A 67 -22.15 16.63 0.85
CA ASP A 67 -22.23 18.03 1.28
C ASP A 67 -21.83 18.26 2.76
N GLU A 68 -22.00 17.26 3.60
CA GLU A 68 -21.60 17.31 5.01
C GLU A 68 -20.10 17.03 5.24
N ASN A 69 -19.40 16.54 4.21
CA ASN A 69 -18.00 16.16 4.34
C ASN A 69 -17.07 17.37 4.17
N THR A 70 -16.00 17.37 4.96
CA THR A 70 -14.97 18.43 4.98
C THR A 70 -13.69 17.99 4.31
N TYR A 71 -13.36 16.70 4.36
CA TYR A 71 -12.07 16.12 3.93
C TYR A 71 -12.26 15.25 2.70
N PHE A 72 -11.57 15.58 1.61
CA PHE A 72 -11.67 14.90 0.32
C PHE A 72 -10.33 14.29 -0.08
N VAL A 73 -10.36 13.04 -0.51
CA VAL A 73 -9.17 12.26 -0.93
C VAL A 73 -8.98 12.43 -2.43
N ILE A 74 -8.02 13.26 -2.83
CA ILE A 74 -7.77 13.62 -4.22
C ILE A 74 -6.71 12.74 -4.84
N THR A 75 -7.06 12.08 -5.95
CA THR A 75 -6.15 11.22 -6.75
C THR A 75 -5.74 11.85 -8.06
N GLY A 76 -6.35 12.95 -8.47
CA GLY A 76 -6.00 13.64 -9.70
C GLY A 76 -6.49 15.08 -9.73
N SER A 77 -5.79 15.91 -10.54
CA SER A 77 -6.11 17.31 -10.71
C SER A 77 -5.83 17.73 -12.16
N PHE A 78 -6.82 18.28 -12.83
CA PHE A 78 -6.79 18.53 -14.26
C PHE A 78 -7.24 19.95 -14.61
N SER A 79 -6.57 20.59 -15.56
CA SER A 79 -6.97 21.88 -16.09
C SER A 79 -8.14 21.77 -17.09
N TYR A 80 -8.34 20.59 -17.67
CA TYR A 80 -9.40 20.32 -18.63
C TYR A 80 -10.37 19.28 -18.10
N ARG A 81 -11.65 19.56 -18.21
CA ARG A 81 -12.74 18.69 -17.77
C ARG A 81 -12.67 17.31 -18.37
N GLU A 82 -12.43 17.21 -19.67
CA GLU A 82 -12.40 15.94 -20.41
C GLU A 82 -11.31 14.99 -19.90
N ASN A 83 -10.22 15.54 -19.35
CA ASN A 83 -9.17 14.73 -18.73
C ASN A 83 -9.61 14.17 -17.37
N ALA A 84 -10.29 14.98 -16.57
CA ALA A 84 -10.87 14.54 -15.30
C ALA A 84 -11.93 13.45 -15.52
N GLU A 85 -12.81 13.62 -16.49
CA GLU A 85 -13.85 12.63 -16.85
C GLU A 85 -13.24 11.30 -17.31
N ARG A 86 -12.19 11.33 -18.16
CA ARG A 86 -11.49 10.10 -18.57
C ARG A 86 -10.78 9.41 -17.41
N PHE A 87 -10.22 10.18 -16.51
CA PHE A 87 -9.58 9.66 -15.32
C PHE A 87 -10.61 9.06 -14.36
N MET A 88 -11.75 9.71 -14.18
CA MET A 88 -12.87 9.19 -13.40
C MET A 88 -13.32 7.80 -13.90
N VAL A 89 -13.52 7.63 -15.22
CA VAL A 89 -13.86 6.33 -15.82
C VAL A 89 -12.79 5.26 -15.52
N THR A 90 -11.52 5.65 -15.47
CA THR A 90 -10.44 4.71 -15.12
C THR A 90 -10.55 4.25 -13.66
N LEU A 91 -10.80 5.18 -12.75
CA LEU A 91 -10.99 4.88 -11.32
C LEU A 91 -12.24 4.03 -11.07
N GLU A 92 -13.35 4.28 -11.76
CA GLU A 92 -14.57 3.47 -11.69
C GLU A 92 -14.32 2.01 -12.07
N ARG A 93 -13.53 1.76 -13.10
CA ARG A 93 -13.12 0.40 -13.51
C ARG A 93 -12.26 -0.31 -12.47
N GLN A 94 -11.57 0.44 -11.62
CA GLN A 94 -10.77 -0.07 -10.50
C GLN A 94 -11.59 -0.23 -9.21
N GLY A 95 -12.90 0.08 -9.24
CA GLY A 95 -13.81 -0.09 -8.12
C GLY A 95 -13.91 1.11 -7.18
N PHE A 96 -13.39 2.27 -7.57
CA PHE A 96 -13.62 3.52 -6.84
C PHE A 96 -14.97 4.14 -7.22
N SER A 97 -15.45 5.08 -6.40
CA SER A 97 -16.64 5.90 -6.67
C SER A 97 -16.25 7.38 -6.75
N PRO A 98 -15.54 7.79 -7.82
CA PRO A 98 -14.98 9.12 -7.90
C PRO A 98 -16.03 10.20 -8.17
N VAL A 99 -15.77 11.40 -7.64
CA VAL A 99 -16.52 12.62 -7.90
C VAL A 99 -15.59 13.72 -8.42
N ILE A 100 -16.11 14.65 -9.25
CA ILE A 100 -15.33 15.79 -9.73
C ILE A 100 -15.74 17.04 -8.95
N LEU A 101 -14.74 17.71 -8.40
CA LEU A 101 -14.85 18.99 -7.69
C LEU A 101 -14.20 20.08 -8.56
N ILE A 102 -14.90 21.19 -8.75
CA ILE A 102 -14.40 22.36 -9.51
C ILE A 102 -13.88 23.36 -8.51
N SER A 103 -12.56 23.58 -8.48
CA SER A 103 -11.90 24.54 -7.61
C SER A 103 -12.16 25.99 -8.03
N GLU A 104 -11.98 26.95 -7.13
CA GLU A 104 -12.04 28.39 -7.44
C GLU A 104 -11.04 28.80 -8.54
N THR A 105 -9.95 28.08 -8.66
CA THR A 105 -8.88 28.31 -9.66
C THR A 105 -9.16 27.62 -11.00
N GLY A 106 -10.32 26.97 -11.16
CA GLY A 106 -10.74 26.32 -12.39
C GLY A 106 -10.17 24.92 -12.60
N PHE A 107 -9.47 24.32 -11.62
CA PHE A 107 -9.04 22.93 -11.73
C PHE A 107 -10.19 21.97 -11.43
N HIS A 108 -10.22 20.86 -12.17
CA HIS A 108 -11.10 19.73 -11.93
C HIS A 108 -10.37 18.71 -11.06
N ARG A 109 -10.72 18.66 -9.77
CA ARG A 109 -10.14 17.73 -8.78
C ARG A 109 -10.95 16.44 -8.78
N VAL A 110 -10.31 15.30 -8.92
CA VAL A 110 -10.99 13.99 -8.84
C VAL A 110 -10.78 13.42 -7.45
N SER A 111 -11.86 13.36 -6.67
CA SER A 111 -11.90 12.77 -5.33
C SER A 111 -12.46 11.36 -5.40
N VAL A 112 -11.83 10.41 -4.74
CA VAL A 112 -12.27 8.99 -4.68
C VAL A 112 -13.05 8.67 -3.41
N ASP A 113 -12.88 9.48 -2.37
CA ASP A 113 -13.58 9.34 -1.09
C ASP A 113 -13.68 10.70 -0.40
N SER A 114 -14.64 10.84 0.54
CA SER A 114 -14.76 12.02 1.40
C SER A 114 -15.22 11.66 2.81
N TYR A 115 -14.87 12.49 3.79
CA TYR A 115 -15.07 12.26 5.21
C TYR A 115 -15.40 13.55 5.93
N ASP A 116 -16.12 13.43 7.04
CA ASP A 116 -16.37 14.51 8.01
C ASP A 116 -15.21 14.69 9.00
N ILE A 117 -14.36 13.66 9.16
CA ILE A 117 -13.23 13.59 10.09
C ILE A 117 -11.93 13.38 9.32
N GLU A 118 -10.85 14.08 9.72
CA GLU A 118 -9.56 14.07 9.03
C GLU A 118 -8.83 12.72 9.13
N ALA A 119 -8.84 12.08 10.31
CA ALA A 119 -8.05 10.88 10.54
C ALA A 119 -8.42 9.71 9.61
N PRO A 120 -9.71 9.38 9.37
CA PRO A 120 -10.09 8.40 8.35
C PRO A 120 -9.65 8.77 6.93
N ALA A 121 -9.72 10.06 6.55
CA ALA A 121 -9.28 10.52 5.24
C ALA A 121 -7.78 10.28 5.03
N ARG A 122 -6.95 10.61 6.02
CA ARG A 122 -5.50 10.34 6.00
C ARG A 122 -5.19 8.83 5.93
N GLY A 123 -5.91 8.02 6.70
CA GLY A 123 -5.78 6.56 6.65
C GLY A 123 -6.12 6.02 5.25
N ARG A 124 -7.16 6.56 4.61
CA ARG A 124 -7.53 6.18 3.24
C ARG A 124 -6.47 6.55 2.21
N ILE A 125 -5.85 7.72 2.33
CA ILE A 125 -4.73 8.14 1.48
C ILE A 125 -3.57 7.14 1.57
N GLN A 126 -3.17 6.77 2.79
CA GLN A 126 -2.10 5.79 2.99
C GLN A 126 -2.44 4.43 2.39
N GLN A 127 -3.69 3.97 2.56
CA GLN A 127 -4.17 2.72 1.97
C GLN A 127 -4.12 2.76 0.44
N ILE A 128 -4.56 3.86 -0.19
CA ILE A 128 -4.52 4.03 -1.65
C ILE A 128 -3.07 4.00 -2.13
N ARG A 129 -2.18 4.81 -1.55
CA ARG A 129 -0.77 4.86 -1.91
C ARG A 129 -0.07 3.50 -1.80
N SER A 130 -0.45 2.67 -0.82
CA SER A 130 0.11 1.34 -0.60
C SER A 130 -0.42 0.31 -1.59
N ASN A 131 -1.73 0.33 -1.87
CA ASN A 131 -2.38 -0.67 -2.71
C ASN A 131 -2.33 -0.32 -4.21
N HIS A 132 -2.16 0.97 -4.53
CA HIS A 132 -2.13 1.53 -5.87
C HIS A 132 -0.94 2.49 -6.00
N PRO A 133 0.30 1.96 -6.21
CA PRO A 133 1.50 2.77 -6.30
C PRO A 133 1.46 3.86 -7.39
N GLU A 134 0.63 3.67 -8.43
CA GLU A 134 0.35 4.66 -9.46
C GLU A 134 -0.33 5.93 -8.93
N TYR A 135 -0.97 5.86 -7.76
CA TYR A 135 -1.60 6.98 -7.06
C TYR A 135 -0.82 7.40 -5.80
N HIS A 136 0.50 7.24 -5.82
CA HIS A 136 1.39 7.59 -4.70
C HIS A 136 1.33 9.08 -4.31
N ASP A 137 0.88 9.93 -5.20
CA ASP A 137 0.72 11.38 -5.04
C ASP A 137 -0.68 11.80 -4.54
N THR A 138 -1.55 10.84 -4.17
CA THR A 138 -2.85 11.11 -3.55
C THR A 138 -2.71 12.04 -2.34
N TRP A 139 -3.53 13.08 -2.25
CA TRP A 139 -3.42 14.12 -1.25
C TRP A 139 -4.77 14.49 -0.60
N LEU A 140 -4.75 15.35 0.41
CA LEU A 140 -5.92 15.75 1.19
C LEU A 140 -6.37 17.15 0.80
N LEU A 141 -7.62 17.29 0.37
CA LEU A 141 -8.29 18.57 0.18
C LEU A 141 -9.20 18.82 1.39
N ILE A 142 -9.06 19.98 2.02
CA ILE A 142 -9.94 20.46 3.08
C ILE A 142 -10.86 21.54 2.49
N ARG A 143 -12.16 21.34 2.65
CA ARG A 143 -13.18 22.26 2.19
C ARG A 143 -13.20 23.52 3.05
N LYS A 144 -12.98 24.68 2.43
CA LYS A 144 -13.22 25.97 3.07
C LYS A 144 -14.71 26.30 3.06
N PRO A 145 -15.19 26.94 4.15
CA PRO A 145 -16.57 27.42 4.23
C PRO A 145 -16.88 28.54 3.21
#